data_03a2d5eed8b4f98d5f27925cef9394e7
#
_entry.id   03a2d5eed8b4f98d5f27925cef9394e7
#
_cell.length_a   1.000
_cell.length_b   1.000
_cell.length_c   1.000
_cell.angle_alpha   90.00
_cell.angle_beta   90.00
_cell.angle_gamma   90.00
#
_symmetry.space_group_name_H-M   'P 1'
#
loop_
_entity.id
_entity.type
_entity.pdbx_description
1 polymer ?
#
loop_
_entity_poly.entity_id
_entity_poly.type
_entity_poly.pdbx_seq_one_letter_code
_entity_poly.pdbx_strand_id
1 'polypeptide(L)'
;MALTAMMSASVATNAWAAEDEEELKLVGVYTLGEVLDEGAPADKITKMEKYFFDEKGNLMRSGKYATGTGTEFTLTEMTAYTYTPDDEGGVQRTSESFQWGVYDFGDSGFKKTSATSATLFGANGEMLKDVTTSYTYEYSYTDGKLTKETKYITSSGVLSEEIVYTYNSKGQLQQAISTDKNGKFKLKTVYEYDAQGNKTEAVQYKRPSGMENDESAEYAYIVETWTYTDGKLTEYLKKSGGSTTKEPKQSSKKTYEMFNNNPYQTKVTTYSYTASLDKWTKGGLPIVEVYAPFSKEINEMAYVNVKTQLDAENHAVKIMFEVPALLQMRERAKIEIYRDGHLLSTKTLQECTIGEDNVVTVTDEGVREGTHTYYIVPVIGIAPELIEDESEVYWVSTCISEQSEISVDYSLAAATNLRMVGAHKEDYVQEGVAMTSKYITLEWDAPAVTEAMGFISNEVYFWNVIGTTDYFTIKDRFTDNDVHQSVVSFDPNRDAMDFIVVTHYAYGNVKSEKLTVTKAQVNEAITGIESTAAAHTPATITGIYTMDGRKVTAPMNQLGAGTYIVVSQQDGVRTARKMVK
;
A
#
# COMPACT_ATOMS: atom_id res chain seq x y z
N MET A 1 -20.58 1.96 6.32
CA MET A 1 -19.65 2.28 5.22
C MET A 1 -19.67 1.24 4.10
N ALA A 2 -19.79 -0.08 4.35
CA ALA A 2 -19.86 -1.10 3.30
C ALA A 2 -21.07 -0.93 2.36
N LEU A 3 -22.23 -0.58 2.89
CA LEU A 3 -23.43 -0.38 2.06
C LEU A 3 -23.31 0.81 1.08
N THR A 4 -22.58 1.84 1.46
CA THR A 4 -22.32 3.02 0.60
C THR A 4 -21.40 2.66 -0.57
N ALA A 5 -20.46 1.74 -0.35
CA ALA A 5 -19.56 1.27 -1.41
C ALA A 5 -20.25 0.33 -2.41
N MET A 6 -21.21 -0.51 -1.96
CA MET A 6 -21.97 -1.39 -2.86
C MET A 6 -23.03 -0.66 -3.68
N MET A 7 -23.73 0.31 -3.08
CA MET A 7 -24.66 1.14 -3.84
C MET A 7 -23.93 2.09 -4.81
N SER A 8 -22.69 2.47 -4.53
CA SER A 8 -21.89 3.23 -5.49
C SER A 8 -21.41 2.40 -6.68
N ALA A 9 -21.16 1.10 -6.49
CA ALA A 9 -20.78 0.21 -7.60
C ALA A 9 -21.95 -0.12 -8.55
N SER A 10 -23.20 -0.10 -8.07
CA SER A 10 -24.39 -0.34 -8.91
C SER A 10 -25.09 0.93 -9.43
N VAL A 11 -24.61 2.12 -9.04
CA VAL A 11 -25.24 3.41 -9.41
C VAL A 11 -24.38 4.24 -10.35
N ALA A 12 -23.14 3.84 -10.57
CA ALA A 12 -22.22 4.65 -11.35
C ALA A 12 -22.10 4.23 -12.82
N THR A 13 -23.20 4.12 -13.53
CA THR A 13 -23.17 4.36 -14.99
C THR A 13 -23.21 5.87 -15.25
N ASN A 14 -22.37 6.63 -14.56
CA ASN A 14 -22.28 8.08 -14.74
C ASN A 14 -21.12 8.49 -15.62
N ALA A 15 -20.49 7.54 -16.30
CA ALA A 15 -19.54 7.90 -17.32
C ALA A 15 -20.29 8.62 -18.44
N TRP A 16 -19.67 9.65 -18.97
CA TRP A 16 -20.12 10.38 -20.15
C TRP A 16 -20.05 9.51 -21.42
N ALA A 17 -19.89 8.20 -21.26
CA ALA A 17 -19.66 7.24 -22.31
C ALA A 17 -20.87 7.07 -23.25
N ALA A 18 -20.51 6.71 -24.46
CA ALA A 18 -21.32 6.60 -25.65
C ALA A 18 -22.56 5.71 -25.53
N GLU A 19 -23.43 5.86 -26.50
CA GLU A 19 -24.78 5.32 -26.60
C GLU A 19 -24.88 3.79 -26.72
N ASP A 20 -23.77 3.03 -26.70
CA ASP A 20 -23.77 1.56 -26.76
C ASP A 20 -23.60 0.96 -25.37
N GLU A 21 -24.37 -0.12 -25.09
CA GLU A 21 -24.53 -0.80 -23.80
C GLU A 21 -23.25 -1.49 -23.25
N GLU A 22 -22.08 -0.91 -23.40
CA GLU A 22 -20.86 -1.44 -22.80
C GLU A 22 -20.86 -1.23 -21.28
N GLU A 23 -20.65 -2.30 -20.52
CA GLU A 23 -20.45 -2.21 -19.07
C GLU A 23 -19.19 -1.40 -18.79
N LEU A 24 -19.31 -0.32 -18.05
CA LEU A 24 -18.18 0.50 -17.62
C LEU A 24 -17.79 0.13 -16.20
N LYS A 25 -16.50 -0.15 -15.98
CA LYS A 25 -15.94 -0.37 -14.65
C LYS A 25 -15.12 0.83 -14.21
N LEU A 26 -15.25 1.19 -12.93
CA LEU A 26 -14.37 2.16 -12.28
C LEU A 26 -12.98 1.53 -12.14
N VAL A 27 -12.02 2.05 -12.90
CA VAL A 27 -10.63 1.55 -12.92
C VAL A 27 -9.66 2.46 -12.19
N GLY A 28 -10.10 3.65 -11.76
CA GLY A 28 -9.27 4.53 -10.96
C GLY A 28 -9.99 5.74 -10.38
N VAL A 29 -9.40 6.29 -9.33
CA VAL A 29 -9.80 7.57 -8.72
C VAL A 29 -8.55 8.41 -8.53
N TYR A 30 -8.51 9.58 -9.17
CA TYR A 30 -7.37 10.49 -9.11
C TYR A 30 -7.73 11.71 -8.26
N THR A 31 -6.85 12.14 -7.38
CA THR A 31 -7.02 13.38 -6.59
C THR A 31 -6.25 14.51 -7.27
N LEU A 32 -6.94 15.61 -7.52
CA LEU A 32 -6.34 16.81 -8.10
C LEU A 32 -5.76 17.70 -7.00
N GLY A 33 -4.59 18.29 -7.25
CA GLY A 33 -3.97 19.25 -6.34
C GLY A 33 -4.62 20.65 -6.44
N GLU A 34 -4.42 21.47 -5.41
CA GLU A 34 -4.71 22.90 -5.50
C GLU A 34 -3.60 23.60 -6.30
N VAL A 35 -4.00 24.58 -7.11
CA VAL A 35 -3.07 25.48 -7.77
C VAL A 35 -2.58 26.48 -6.71
N LEU A 36 -1.38 26.26 -6.18
CA LEU A 36 -0.77 27.13 -5.17
C LEU A 36 0.06 28.27 -5.78
N ASP A 37 0.46 28.14 -7.05
CA ASP A 37 1.29 29.12 -7.75
C ASP A 37 0.61 29.65 -9.03
N GLU A 38 0.74 30.96 -9.30
CA GLU A 38 0.37 31.54 -10.58
C GLU A 38 1.21 30.91 -11.70
N GLY A 39 0.58 30.04 -12.51
CA GLY A 39 1.21 29.34 -13.63
C GLY A 39 1.35 27.82 -13.47
N ALA A 40 1.02 27.24 -12.33
CA ALA A 40 0.85 25.80 -12.22
C ALA A 40 -0.41 25.37 -13.00
N PRO A 41 -0.37 24.27 -13.79
CA PRO A 41 -1.55 23.80 -14.48
C PRO A 41 -2.66 23.49 -13.46
N ALA A 42 -3.83 24.05 -13.70
CA ALA A 42 -5.03 23.65 -12.99
C ALA A 42 -5.20 22.11 -13.19
N ASP A 43 -5.65 21.43 -12.12
CA ASP A 43 -5.97 20.00 -12.21
C ASP A 43 -4.75 19.04 -12.29
N LYS A 44 -3.61 19.38 -11.69
CA LYS A 44 -2.49 18.43 -11.51
C LYS A 44 -2.91 17.28 -10.61
N ILE A 45 -2.76 16.05 -11.09
CA ILE A 45 -2.99 14.84 -10.29
C ILE A 45 -1.89 14.72 -9.22
N THR A 46 -2.29 14.52 -7.96
CA THR A 46 -1.37 14.38 -6.82
C THR A 46 -1.42 13.00 -6.17
N LYS A 47 -2.55 12.30 -6.30
CA LYS A 47 -2.74 10.93 -5.82
C LYS A 47 -3.57 10.16 -6.83
N MET A 48 -3.33 8.87 -6.94
CA MET A 48 -4.13 7.95 -7.74
C MET A 48 -4.48 6.74 -6.91
N GLU A 49 -5.70 6.24 -7.07
CA GLU A 49 -6.07 4.88 -6.71
C GLU A 49 -6.44 4.16 -8.00
N LYS A 50 -5.84 2.99 -8.25
CA LYS A 50 -6.08 2.17 -9.44
C LYS A 50 -6.69 0.84 -9.03
N TYR A 51 -7.60 0.32 -9.84
CA TYR A 51 -8.27 -0.96 -9.67
C TYR A 51 -7.96 -1.86 -10.85
N PHE A 52 -7.56 -3.10 -10.57
CA PHE A 52 -7.16 -4.07 -11.58
C PHE A 52 -8.04 -5.30 -11.49
N PHE A 53 -8.62 -5.69 -12.61
CA PHE A 53 -9.57 -6.78 -12.71
C PHE A 53 -8.98 -7.94 -13.49
N ASP A 54 -9.48 -9.16 -13.26
CA ASP A 54 -9.23 -10.30 -14.14
C ASP A 54 -10.17 -10.28 -15.35
N GLU A 55 -10.02 -11.24 -16.24
CA GLU A 55 -10.85 -11.44 -17.43
C GLU A 55 -12.34 -11.67 -17.13
N LYS A 56 -12.67 -12.11 -15.91
CA LYS A 56 -14.05 -12.34 -15.44
C LYS A 56 -14.64 -11.11 -14.76
N GLY A 57 -13.84 -10.05 -14.62
CA GLY A 57 -14.25 -8.83 -13.93
C GLY A 57 -14.14 -8.88 -12.42
N ASN A 58 -13.41 -9.85 -11.87
CA ASN A 58 -13.11 -9.88 -10.45
C ASN A 58 -11.99 -8.89 -10.14
N LEU A 59 -12.15 -8.11 -9.07
CA LEU A 59 -11.12 -7.18 -8.62
C LEU A 59 -9.95 -7.96 -8.01
N MET A 60 -8.81 -7.95 -8.68
CA MET A 60 -7.62 -8.69 -8.25
C MET A 60 -6.69 -7.86 -7.38
N ARG A 61 -6.57 -6.57 -7.67
CA ARG A 61 -5.74 -5.64 -6.90
C ARG A 61 -6.32 -4.24 -6.89
N SER A 62 -6.04 -3.51 -5.83
CA SER A 62 -6.11 -2.05 -5.82
C SER A 62 -4.81 -1.48 -5.30
N GLY A 63 -4.39 -0.34 -5.85
CA GLY A 63 -3.15 0.34 -5.46
C GLY A 63 -3.38 1.82 -5.27
N LYS A 64 -2.84 2.39 -4.18
CA LYS A 64 -2.80 3.84 -3.94
C LYS A 64 -1.42 4.37 -4.23
N TYR A 65 -1.36 5.38 -5.06
CA TYR A 65 -0.14 6.01 -5.53
C TYR A 65 -0.12 7.47 -5.12
N ALA A 66 1.04 7.97 -4.73
CA ALA A 66 1.24 9.37 -4.40
C ALA A 66 2.52 9.90 -5.02
N THR A 67 2.55 11.17 -5.36
CA THR A 67 3.79 11.87 -5.70
C THR A 67 4.55 12.18 -4.41
N GLY A 68 5.81 11.77 -4.33
CA GLY A 68 6.72 12.22 -3.28
C GLY A 68 7.21 13.66 -3.53
N THR A 69 8.48 13.90 -3.35
CA THR A 69 9.12 15.19 -3.69
C THR A 69 9.34 15.38 -5.20
N GLY A 70 9.10 14.34 -6.01
CA GLY A 70 9.22 14.34 -7.47
C GLY A 70 7.90 14.44 -8.20
N THR A 71 7.93 14.18 -9.52
CA THR A 71 6.74 14.14 -10.39
C THR A 71 6.23 12.71 -10.63
N GLU A 72 6.98 11.71 -10.23
CA GLU A 72 6.63 10.30 -10.41
C GLU A 72 5.71 9.81 -9.30
N PHE A 73 4.77 8.95 -9.68
CA PHE A 73 3.86 8.31 -8.75
C PHE A 73 4.48 7.03 -8.20
N THR A 74 4.57 6.94 -6.88
CA THR A 74 5.01 5.72 -6.18
C THR A 74 3.84 5.06 -5.49
N LEU A 75 3.77 3.73 -5.55
CA LEU A 75 2.76 2.94 -4.86
C LEU A 75 3.02 3.01 -3.33
N THR A 76 2.02 3.42 -2.57
CA THR A 76 2.12 3.58 -1.11
C THR A 76 1.34 2.52 -0.34
N GLU A 77 0.22 2.08 -0.89
CA GLU A 77 -0.64 1.05 -0.32
C GLU A 77 -1.12 0.12 -1.44
N MET A 78 -1.27 -1.15 -1.14
CA MET A 78 -1.83 -2.14 -2.04
C MET A 78 -2.80 -3.04 -1.28
N THR A 79 -3.88 -3.45 -1.94
CA THR A 79 -4.73 -4.55 -1.49
C THR A 79 -4.76 -5.61 -2.58
N ALA A 80 -4.47 -6.85 -2.19
CA ALA A 80 -4.58 -8.02 -3.05
C ALA A 80 -5.86 -8.81 -2.70
N TYR A 81 -6.52 -9.36 -3.70
CA TYR A 81 -7.73 -10.15 -3.57
C TYR A 81 -7.49 -11.55 -4.12
N THR A 82 -7.94 -12.56 -3.38
CA THR A 82 -7.86 -13.97 -3.77
C THR A 82 -9.26 -14.54 -3.78
N TYR A 83 -9.59 -15.33 -4.81
CA TYR A 83 -10.88 -15.96 -5.01
C TYR A 83 -10.74 -17.46 -4.90
N THR A 84 -11.45 -18.08 -3.97
CA THR A 84 -11.43 -19.53 -3.72
C THR A 84 -12.84 -20.07 -3.85
N PRO A 85 -13.10 -21.07 -4.71
CA PRO A 85 -14.39 -21.73 -4.75
C PRO A 85 -14.79 -22.29 -3.37
N ASP A 86 -16.07 -22.21 -3.01
CA ASP A 86 -16.59 -22.85 -1.82
C ASP A 86 -17.31 -24.17 -2.14
N ASP A 87 -17.62 -24.93 -1.11
CA ASP A 87 -18.23 -26.26 -1.25
C ASP A 87 -19.71 -26.21 -1.72
N GLU A 88 -20.35 -25.04 -1.68
CA GLU A 88 -21.74 -24.80 -2.06
C GLU A 88 -21.89 -24.23 -3.47
N GLY A 89 -20.76 -24.12 -4.21
CA GLY A 89 -20.71 -23.59 -5.58
C GLY A 89 -20.61 -22.06 -5.65
N GLY A 90 -20.41 -21.42 -4.51
CA GLY A 90 -20.08 -19.99 -4.42
C GLY A 90 -18.58 -19.72 -4.53
N VAL A 91 -18.19 -18.49 -4.24
CA VAL A 91 -16.79 -18.06 -4.27
C VAL A 91 -16.48 -17.21 -3.04
N GLN A 92 -15.47 -17.61 -2.29
CA GLN A 92 -14.93 -16.82 -1.20
C GLN A 92 -13.83 -15.89 -1.73
N ARG A 93 -14.02 -14.58 -1.59
CA ARG A 93 -12.98 -13.58 -1.81
C ARG A 93 -12.32 -13.24 -0.46
N THR A 94 -11.02 -13.32 -0.40
CA THR A 94 -10.21 -12.79 0.71
C THR A 94 -9.44 -11.57 0.25
N SER A 95 -9.18 -10.63 1.15
CA SER A 95 -8.35 -9.47 0.85
C SER A 95 -7.27 -9.27 1.89
N GLU A 96 -6.09 -8.89 1.42
CA GLU A 96 -4.94 -8.56 2.24
C GLU A 96 -4.42 -7.19 1.86
N SER A 97 -4.24 -6.33 2.86
CA SER A 97 -3.72 -4.97 2.63
C SER A 97 -2.27 -4.87 3.07
N PHE A 98 -1.50 -4.13 2.27
CA PHE A 98 -0.07 -3.93 2.44
C PHE A 98 0.24 -2.44 2.33
N GLN A 99 1.22 -1.99 3.11
CA GLN A 99 1.73 -0.62 3.05
C GLN A 99 3.21 -0.65 2.67
N TRP A 100 3.57 0.23 1.72
CA TRP A 100 4.96 0.45 1.36
C TRP A 100 5.66 1.30 2.42
N GLY A 101 6.87 0.94 2.76
CA GLY A 101 7.70 1.71 3.69
C GLY A 101 9.16 1.29 3.63
N VAL A 102 10.00 2.13 4.23
CA VAL A 102 11.37 1.76 4.56
C VAL A 102 11.31 1.09 5.93
N TYR A 103 11.70 -0.15 5.97
CA TYR A 103 11.67 -0.99 7.15
C TYR A 103 13.08 -1.25 7.67
N ASP A 104 13.24 -2.31 8.42
CA ASP A 104 14.48 -2.69 9.06
C ASP A 104 15.66 -2.69 8.08
N PHE A 105 16.75 -2.06 8.48
CA PHE A 105 18.04 -2.02 7.75
C PHE A 105 18.01 -1.25 6.42
N GLY A 106 17.06 -0.33 6.23
CA GLY A 106 16.94 0.46 5.02
C GLY A 106 16.33 -0.29 3.83
N ASP A 107 15.86 -1.51 4.01
CA ASP A 107 15.05 -2.19 3.02
C ASP A 107 13.72 -1.49 2.85
N SER A 108 13.27 -1.37 1.61
CA SER A 108 11.93 -0.89 1.30
C SER A 108 11.11 -2.04 0.74
N GLY A 109 9.84 -2.09 1.12
CA GLY A 109 8.94 -3.15 0.68
C GLY A 109 7.53 -2.98 1.22
N PHE A 110 6.67 -3.94 0.88
CA PHE A 110 5.32 -4.02 1.41
C PHE A 110 5.27 -4.87 2.67
N LYS A 111 4.67 -4.32 3.72
CA LYS A 111 4.28 -5.09 4.92
C LYS A 111 2.77 -5.18 5.03
N LYS A 112 2.28 -6.34 5.38
CA LYS A 112 0.86 -6.59 5.67
C LYS A 112 0.43 -5.73 6.87
N THR A 113 -0.62 -4.93 6.68
CA THR A 113 -1.08 -3.94 7.67
C THR A 113 -2.39 -4.29 8.34
N SER A 114 -3.20 -5.13 7.73
CA SER A 114 -4.54 -5.44 8.26
C SER A 114 -4.78 -6.93 8.35
N ALA A 115 -5.73 -7.28 9.21
CA ALA A 115 -6.32 -8.61 9.20
C ALA A 115 -7.02 -8.87 7.87
N THR A 116 -6.96 -10.10 7.41
CA THR A 116 -7.67 -10.55 6.23
C THR A 116 -9.16 -10.34 6.41
N SER A 117 -9.83 -9.69 5.46
CA SER A 117 -11.29 -9.69 5.36
C SER A 117 -11.74 -10.79 4.39
N ALA A 118 -12.94 -11.33 4.60
CA ALA A 118 -13.48 -12.38 3.75
C ALA A 118 -14.90 -12.02 3.31
N THR A 119 -15.19 -12.18 2.03
CA THR A 119 -16.50 -11.97 1.44
C THR A 119 -16.92 -13.24 0.72
N LEU A 120 -18.10 -13.76 1.02
CA LEU A 120 -18.68 -14.92 0.32
C LEU A 120 -19.69 -14.45 -0.72
N PHE A 121 -19.53 -14.92 -1.94
CA PHE A 121 -20.47 -14.72 -3.04
C PHE A 121 -21.17 -16.03 -3.35
N GLY A 122 -22.45 -15.96 -3.69
CA GLY A 122 -23.23 -17.10 -4.19
C GLY A 122 -22.90 -17.43 -5.65
N ALA A 123 -23.51 -18.51 -6.14
CA ALA A 123 -23.28 -19.02 -7.49
C ALA A 123 -23.65 -18.03 -8.62
N ASN A 124 -24.53 -17.08 -8.35
CA ASN A 124 -24.94 -16.04 -9.30
C ASN A 124 -24.16 -14.71 -9.10
N GLY A 125 -23.12 -14.72 -8.24
CA GLY A 125 -22.31 -13.54 -7.95
C GLY A 125 -22.90 -12.58 -6.90
N GLU A 126 -24.04 -12.94 -6.29
CA GLU A 126 -24.61 -12.17 -5.19
C GLU A 126 -23.76 -12.29 -3.91
N MET A 127 -23.56 -11.20 -3.19
CA MET A 127 -22.83 -11.24 -1.91
C MET A 127 -23.71 -11.86 -0.82
N LEU A 128 -23.30 -12.98 -0.25
CA LEU A 128 -23.99 -13.68 0.82
C LEU A 128 -23.50 -13.29 2.22
N LYS A 129 -22.21 -13.00 2.33
CA LYS A 129 -21.60 -12.68 3.62
C LYS A 129 -20.36 -11.79 3.44
N ASP A 130 -20.17 -10.83 4.33
CA ASP A 130 -18.97 -10.01 4.41
C ASP A 130 -18.45 -9.98 5.85
N VAL A 131 -17.18 -10.35 6.04
CA VAL A 131 -16.55 -10.43 7.36
C VAL A 131 -15.43 -9.41 7.45
N THR A 132 -15.60 -8.46 8.35
CA THR A 132 -14.57 -7.48 8.70
C THR A 132 -14.07 -7.73 10.12
N THR A 133 -13.05 -7.03 10.56
CA THR A 133 -12.54 -7.11 11.94
C THR A 133 -13.59 -6.72 12.99
N SER A 134 -14.51 -5.83 12.65
CA SER A 134 -15.50 -5.28 13.59
C SER A 134 -16.88 -5.90 13.43
N TYR A 135 -17.31 -6.16 12.20
CA TYR A 135 -18.66 -6.59 11.90
C TYR A 135 -18.68 -7.70 10.86
N THR A 136 -19.66 -8.59 11.03
CA THR A 136 -20.07 -9.59 10.03
C THR A 136 -21.42 -9.20 9.49
N TYR A 137 -21.57 -9.15 8.18
CA TYR A 137 -22.81 -8.88 7.46
C TYR A 137 -23.27 -10.14 6.74
N GLU A 138 -24.56 -10.43 6.82
CA GLU A 138 -25.19 -11.53 6.10
C GLU A 138 -26.34 -10.97 5.24
N TYR A 139 -26.44 -11.43 4.01
CA TYR A 139 -27.35 -10.90 2.99
C TYR A 139 -28.31 -12.01 2.53
N SER A 140 -29.59 -11.68 2.41
CA SER A 140 -30.63 -12.60 1.91
C SER A 140 -31.28 -12.01 0.67
N TYR A 141 -31.51 -12.87 -0.32
CA TYR A 141 -32.07 -12.49 -1.62
C TYR A 141 -33.35 -13.25 -1.90
N THR A 142 -34.24 -12.62 -2.64
CA THR A 142 -35.43 -13.24 -3.22
C THR A 142 -35.54 -12.77 -4.66
N ASP A 143 -35.66 -13.69 -5.61
CA ASP A 143 -35.71 -13.41 -7.06
C ASP A 143 -34.55 -12.47 -7.51
N GLY A 144 -33.32 -12.74 -7.02
CA GLY A 144 -32.13 -11.97 -7.35
C GLY A 144 -32.04 -10.58 -6.70
N LYS A 145 -33.01 -10.20 -5.84
CA LYS A 145 -33.03 -8.90 -5.16
C LYS A 145 -32.69 -9.07 -3.70
N LEU A 146 -31.85 -8.18 -3.19
CA LEU A 146 -31.50 -8.11 -1.76
C LEU A 146 -32.74 -7.76 -0.94
N THR A 147 -33.21 -8.68 -0.12
CA THR A 147 -34.40 -8.46 0.72
C THR A 147 -34.05 -8.16 2.17
N LYS A 148 -32.88 -8.61 2.61
CA LYS A 148 -32.48 -8.44 4.00
C LYS A 148 -30.95 -8.37 4.15
N GLU A 149 -30.49 -7.49 5.04
CA GLU A 149 -29.13 -7.45 5.56
C GLU A 149 -29.16 -7.61 7.07
N THR A 150 -28.30 -8.47 7.60
CA THR A 150 -28.16 -8.69 9.04
C THR A 150 -26.73 -8.41 9.46
N LYS A 151 -26.55 -7.56 10.45
CA LYS A 151 -25.23 -7.12 10.94
C LYS A 151 -24.97 -7.65 12.33
N TYR A 152 -23.84 -8.34 12.50
CA TYR A 152 -23.37 -8.87 13.79
C TYR A 152 -22.06 -8.20 14.20
N ILE A 153 -21.78 -8.17 15.52
CA ILE A 153 -20.46 -7.84 16.04
C ILE A 153 -19.58 -9.08 15.86
N THR A 154 -18.51 -8.99 15.05
CA THR A 154 -17.69 -10.16 14.67
C THR A 154 -17.11 -10.90 15.86
N SER A 155 -16.60 -10.18 16.88
CA SER A 155 -15.95 -10.80 18.05
C SER A 155 -16.91 -11.58 18.97
N SER A 156 -18.20 -11.28 18.94
CA SER A 156 -19.19 -11.87 19.86
C SER A 156 -20.33 -12.62 19.17
N GLY A 157 -20.49 -12.46 17.84
CA GLY A 157 -21.62 -13.00 17.09
C GLY A 157 -22.97 -12.38 17.46
N VAL A 158 -22.97 -11.29 18.26
CA VAL A 158 -24.23 -10.66 18.72
C VAL A 158 -24.83 -9.83 17.60
N LEU A 159 -26.12 -10.02 17.34
CA LEU A 159 -26.90 -9.20 16.40
C LEU A 159 -26.81 -7.73 16.82
N SER A 160 -26.46 -6.86 15.88
CA SER A 160 -26.38 -5.42 16.06
C SER A 160 -27.52 -4.67 15.38
N GLU A 161 -27.85 -5.09 14.16
CA GLU A 161 -28.81 -4.40 13.30
C GLU A 161 -29.34 -5.35 12.23
N GLU A 162 -30.59 -5.14 11.83
CA GLU A 162 -31.23 -5.78 10.69
C GLU A 162 -31.82 -4.73 9.78
N ILE A 163 -31.66 -4.87 8.45
CA ILE A 163 -32.25 -3.99 7.44
C ILE A 163 -33.09 -4.83 6.48
N VAL A 164 -34.33 -4.42 6.28
CA VAL A 164 -35.26 -5.06 5.33
C VAL A 164 -35.49 -4.11 4.16
N TYR A 165 -35.43 -4.66 2.96
CA TYR A 165 -35.55 -3.94 1.69
C TYR A 165 -36.86 -4.30 1.00
N THR A 166 -37.55 -3.30 0.46
CA THR A 166 -38.75 -3.51 -0.37
C THR A 166 -38.63 -2.80 -1.71
N TYR A 167 -39.26 -3.35 -2.72
CA TYR A 167 -39.16 -2.91 -4.11
C TYR A 167 -40.51 -2.52 -4.68
N ASN A 168 -40.54 -1.55 -5.60
CA ASN A 168 -41.74 -1.18 -6.33
C ASN A 168 -42.03 -2.20 -7.46
N SER A 169 -43.15 -2.01 -8.15
CA SER A 169 -43.57 -2.89 -9.24
C SER A 169 -42.64 -2.92 -10.46
N LYS A 170 -41.76 -1.91 -10.60
CA LYS A 170 -40.71 -1.87 -11.63
C LYS A 170 -39.41 -2.57 -11.16
N GLY A 171 -39.36 -3.07 -9.93
CA GLY A 171 -38.21 -3.73 -9.37
C GLY A 171 -37.15 -2.79 -8.82
N GLN A 172 -37.45 -1.50 -8.70
CA GLN A 172 -36.55 -0.52 -8.10
C GLN A 172 -36.72 -0.51 -6.58
N LEU A 173 -35.63 -0.31 -5.83
CA LEU A 173 -35.65 -0.25 -4.38
C LEU A 173 -36.53 0.91 -3.91
N GLN A 174 -37.63 0.60 -3.23
CA GLN A 174 -38.58 1.59 -2.76
C GLN A 174 -38.29 2.04 -1.35
N GLN A 175 -37.91 1.10 -0.48
CA GLN A 175 -37.70 1.39 0.93
C GLN A 175 -36.70 0.43 1.57
N ALA A 176 -35.96 0.95 2.56
CA ALA A 176 -35.13 0.17 3.47
C ALA A 176 -35.47 0.55 4.91
N ILE A 177 -35.78 -0.43 5.78
CA ILE A 177 -36.07 -0.22 7.20
C ILE A 177 -35.02 -0.93 8.04
N SER A 178 -34.36 -0.17 8.92
CA SER A 178 -33.39 -0.68 9.87
C SER A 178 -33.99 -0.77 11.27
N THR A 179 -33.71 -1.88 11.95
CA THR A 179 -34.06 -2.14 13.35
C THR A 179 -32.83 -2.53 14.16
N ASP A 180 -32.87 -2.28 15.48
CA ASP A 180 -31.84 -2.76 16.39
C ASP A 180 -31.98 -4.26 16.71
N LYS A 181 -31.08 -4.79 17.52
CA LYS A 181 -31.10 -6.19 17.99
C LYS A 181 -32.38 -6.64 18.71
N ASN A 182 -33.22 -5.71 19.15
CA ASN A 182 -34.48 -5.97 19.83
C ASN A 182 -35.68 -5.74 18.92
N GLY A 183 -35.47 -5.51 17.62
CA GLY A 183 -36.50 -5.21 16.64
C GLY A 183 -37.04 -3.76 16.74
N LYS A 184 -36.39 -2.88 17.52
CA LYS A 184 -36.81 -1.47 17.60
C LYS A 184 -36.37 -0.71 16.37
N PHE A 185 -37.27 0.11 15.86
CA PHE A 185 -37.02 0.98 14.71
C PHE A 185 -35.80 1.89 14.95
N LYS A 186 -34.91 1.98 13.97
CA LYS A 186 -33.76 2.89 13.94
C LYS A 186 -33.84 3.93 12.82
N LEU A 187 -34.14 3.46 11.62
CA LEU A 187 -34.10 4.28 10.42
C LEU A 187 -35.01 3.70 9.32
N LYS A 188 -35.67 4.56 8.57
CA LYS A 188 -36.33 4.20 7.31
C LYS A 188 -35.80 5.09 6.20
N THR A 189 -35.41 4.51 5.07
CA THR A 189 -35.04 5.26 3.87
C THR A 189 -36.06 4.98 2.79
N VAL A 190 -36.60 6.01 2.16
CA VAL A 190 -37.55 5.92 1.03
C VAL A 190 -36.87 6.52 -0.19
N TYR A 191 -37.04 5.88 -1.35
CA TYR A 191 -36.39 6.24 -2.61
C TYR A 191 -37.42 6.64 -3.66
N GLU A 192 -37.09 7.68 -4.45
CA GLU A 192 -37.85 8.12 -5.60
C GLU A 192 -37.00 8.10 -6.87
N TYR A 193 -37.68 7.92 -8.00
CA TYR A 193 -37.06 7.74 -9.33
C TYR A 193 -37.82 8.55 -10.38
N ASP A 194 -37.07 9.04 -11.38
CA ASP A 194 -37.67 9.64 -12.56
C ASP A 194 -38.29 8.59 -13.52
N ALA A 195 -38.85 9.06 -14.66
CA ALA A 195 -39.46 8.20 -15.65
C ALA A 195 -38.45 7.27 -16.35
N GLN A 196 -37.19 7.68 -16.41
CA GLN A 196 -36.05 6.94 -16.98
C GLN A 196 -35.48 5.89 -16.02
N GLY A 197 -35.88 5.94 -14.75
CA GLY A 197 -35.42 5.01 -13.71
C GLY A 197 -34.23 5.52 -12.92
N ASN A 198 -33.82 6.74 -13.13
CA ASN A 198 -32.75 7.36 -12.35
C ASN A 198 -33.28 7.73 -10.95
N LYS A 199 -32.49 7.47 -9.92
CA LYS A 199 -32.83 7.84 -8.54
C LYS A 199 -32.75 9.35 -8.37
N THR A 200 -33.84 10.00 -8.00
CA THR A 200 -33.94 11.46 -7.86
C THR A 200 -33.92 11.91 -6.41
N GLU A 201 -34.47 11.11 -5.50
CA GLU A 201 -34.49 11.44 -4.08
C GLU A 201 -34.32 10.21 -3.19
N ALA A 202 -33.71 10.41 -2.01
CA ALA A 202 -33.76 9.48 -0.89
C ALA A 202 -33.97 10.25 0.40
N VAL A 203 -35.03 9.90 1.14
CA VAL A 203 -35.34 10.51 2.42
C VAL A 203 -35.14 9.51 3.54
N GLN A 204 -34.29 9.86 4.49
CA GLN A 204 -34.08 9.08 5.71
C GLN A 204 -34.94 9.63 6.83
N TYR A 205 -35.81 8.79 7.38
CA TYR A 205 -36.71 9.12 8.47
C TYR A 205 -36.22 8.50 9.77
N LYS A 206 -36.34 9.28 10.85
CA LYS A 206 -36.15 8.84 12.24
C LYS A 206 -37.42 9.04 13.05
N ARG A 207 -37.50 8.36 14.18
CA ARG A 207 -38.51 8.58 15.20
C ARG A 207 -37.84 9.07 16.48
N PRO A 208 -38.50 9.90 17.30
CA PRO A 208 -37.98 10.32 18.60
C PRO A 208 -37.73 9.13 19.53
N SER A 209 -36.78 9.26 20.43
CA SER A 209 -36.54 8.25 21.46
C SER A 209 -37.78 8.05 22.34
N GLY A 210 -38.16 6.79 22.52
CA GLY A 210 -39.40 6.41 23.22
C GLY A 210 -40.64 6.33 22.33
N MET A 211 -40.55 6.73 21.06
CA MET A 211 -41.61 6.64 20.06
C MET A 211 -41.23 5.73 18.86
N GLU A 212 -40.35 4.78 19.10
CA GLU A 212 -39.80 3.92 18.02
C GLU A 212 -40.87 3.09 17.31
N ASN A 213 -42.04 2.85 17.98
CA ASN A 213 -43.16 2.12 17.41
C ASN A 213 -44.27 3.02 16.83
N ASP A 214 -44.11 4.35 16.89
CA ASP A 214 -45.10 5.30 16.39
C ASP A 214 -44.69 5.85 15.02
N GLU A 215 -45.30 5.32 13.95
CA GLU A 215 -45.02 5.77 12.57
C GLU A 215 -45.42 7.22 12.32
N SER A 216 -46.43 7.74 13.07
CA SER A 216 -46.88 9.12 12.90
C SER A 216 -45.88 10.14 13.46
N ALA A 217 -44.93 9.70 14.29
CA ALA A 217 -43.85 10.51 14.85
C ALA A 217 -42.59 10.61 13.93
N GLU A 218 -42.64 10.04 12.73
CA GLU A 218 -41.51 10.10 11.78
C GLU A 218 -41.22 11.54 11.36
N TYR A 219 -39.93 11.85 11.27
CA TYR A 219 -39.46 13.12 10.70
C TYR A 219 -38.30 12.87 9.75
N ALA A 220 -38.21 13.67 8.69
CA ALA A 220 -37.09 13.63 7.77
C ALA A 220 -35.81 14.10 8.49
N TYR A 221 -34.84 13.20 8.57
CA TYR A 221 -33.55 13.44 9.20
C TYR A 221 -32.47 13.83 8.20
N ILE A 222 -32.45 13.12 7.06
CA ILE A 222 -31.57 13.40 5.93
C ILE A 222 -32.43 13.36 4.65
N VAL A 223 -32.17 14.29 3.75
CA VAL A 223 -32.71 14.29 2.39
C VAL A 223 -31.54 14.38 1.41
N GLU A 224 -31.48 13.45 0.48
CA GLU A 224 -30.49 13.38 -0.59
C GLU A 224 -31.20 13.51 -1.93
N THR A 225 -30.70 14.37 -2.82
CA THR A 225 -31.28 14.56 -4.16
C THR A 225 -30.21 14.44 -5.22
N TRP A 226 -30.58 13.89 -6.38
CA TRP A 226 -29.75 13.71 -7.56
C TRP A 226 -30.39 14.45 -8.73
N THR A 227 -29.60 15.28 -9.40
CA THR A 227 -30.03 16.05 -10.57
C THR A 227 -29.30 15.54 -11.80
N TYR A 228 -30.05 15.27 -12.86
CA TYR A 228 -29.53 14.76 -14.13
C TYR A 228 -29.77 15.80 -15.23
N THR A 229 -28.79 15.92 -16.14
CA THR A 229 -28.90 16.71 -17.37
C THR A 229 -28.52 15.80 -18.53
N ASP A 230 -29.39 15.68 -19.54
CA ASP A 230 -29.20 14.78 -20.68
C ASP A 230 -28.87 13.34 -20.26
N GLY A 231 -29.59 12.83 -19.24
CA GLY A 231 -29.43 11.49 -18.69
C GLY A 231 -28.18 11.30 -17.79
N LYS A 232 -27.36 12.31 -17.60
CA LYS A 232 -26.11 12.27 -16.84
C LYS A 232 -26.25 12.96 -15.50
N LEU A 233 -25.70 12.37 -14.42
CA LEU A 233 -25.69 12.98 -13.10
C LEU A 233 -24.81 14.22 -13.11
N THR A 234 -25.37 15.38 -12.73
CA THR A 234 -24.65 16.66 -12.68
C THR A 234 -24.51 17.22 -11.27
N GLU A 235 -25.47 16.92 -10.38
CA GLU A 235 -25.39 17.35 -8.98
C GLU A 235 -25.99 16.28 -8.04
N TYR A 236 -25.35 16.12 -6.90
CA TYR A 236 -25.87 15.47 -5.70
C TYR A 236 -25.91 16.49 -4.58
N LEU A 237 -27.05 16.62 -3.90
CA LEU A 237 -27.24 17.50 -2.77
C LEU A 237 -27.71 16.71 -1.55
N LYS A 238 -27.08 16.96 -0.41
CA LYS A 238 -27.48 16.41 0.90
C LYS A 238 -27.92 17.51 1.83
N LYS A 239 -29.09 17.33 2.41
CA LYS A 239 -29.60 18.10 3.56
C LYS A 239 -29.61 17.19 4.79
N SER A 240 -29.26 17.70 5.95
CA SER A 240 -29.17 16.91 7.19
C SER A 240 -29.58 17.70 8.43
N GLY A 241 -29.71 17.01 9.57
CA GLY A 241 -30.02 17.61 10.86
C GLY A 241 -31.51 17.95 11.04
N GLY A 242 -32.40 17.30 10.29
CA GLY A 242 -33.84 17.39 10.54
C GLY A 242 -34.21 16.83 11.92
N SER A 243 -35.31 17.31 12.46
CA SER A 243 -35.90 16.89 13.74
C SER A 243 -37.41 17.04 13.69
N THR A 244 -38.11 16.65 14.74
CA THR A 244 -39.58 16.84 14.87
C THR A 244 -40.06 18.29 14.68
N THR A 245 -39.17 19.27 14.86
CA THR A 245 -39.50 20.71 14.79
C THR A 245 -38.69 21.46 13.72
N LYS A 246 -37.80 20.79 13.00
CA LYS A 246 -36.91 21.44 12.02
C LYS A 246 -36.75 20.56 10.79
N GLU A 247 -36.87 21.16 9.62
CA GLU A 247 -36.52 20.53 8.35
C GLU A 247 -34.99 20.35 8.19
N PRO A 248 -34.54 19.32 7.48
CA PRO A 248 -33.12 19.14 7.16
C PRO A 248 -32.60 20.35 6.38
N LYS A 249 -31.40 20.82 6.75
CA LYS A 249 -30.71 21.94 6.09
C LYS A 249 -29.60 21.45 5.19
N GLN A 250 -29.27 22.25 4.19
CA GLN A 250 -28.13 21.98 3.32
C GLN A 250 -26.86 21.69 4.13
N SER A 251 -26.15 20.63 3.77
CA SER A 251 -24.93 20.20 4.47
C SER A 251 -23.76 19.94 3.54
N SER A 252 -24.00 19.23 2.44
CA SER A 252 -22.97 18.99 1.42
C SER A 252 -23.57 18.83 0.04
N LYS A 253 -22.78 19.10 -0.99
CA LYS A 253 -23.12 18.78 -2.36
C LYS A 253 -21.91 18.28 -3.12
N LYS A 254 -22.14 17.55 -4.19
CA LYS A 254 -21.14 17.17 -5.19
C LYS A 254 -21.60 17.66 -6.55
N THR A 255 -20.68 18.12 -7.37
CA THR A 255 -20.90 18.40 -8.78
C THR A 255 -20.09 17.42 -9.62
N TYR A 256 -20.62 17.03 -10.77
CA TYR A 256 -20.05 16.06 -11.68
C TYR A 256 -19.91 16.71 -13.05
N GLU A 257 -18.72 16.68 -13.61
CA GLU A 257 -18.41 17.23 -14.92
C GLU A 257 -17.42 16.35 -15.67
N MET A 258 -17.48 16.36 -17.01
CA MET A 258 -16.49 15.66 -17.82
C MET A 258 -15.11 16.28 -17.59
N PHE A 259 -14.09 15.44 -17.35
CA PHE A 259 -12.73 15.91 -17.14
C PHE A 259 -11.93 15.86 -18.45
N ASN A 260 -11.31 16.97 -18.82
CA ASN A 260 -10.50 17.12 -20.04
C ASN A 260 -11.19 16.63 -21.33
N ASN A 261 -12.51 16.84 -21.45
CA ASN A 261 -13.34 16.33 -22.53
C ASN A 261 -13.27 14.82 -22.75
N ASN A 262 -12.82 14.06 -21.75
CA ASN A 262 -12.71 12.61 -21.80
C ASN A 262 -14.02 11.96 -21.31
N PRO A 263 -14.78 11.22 -22.16
CA PRO A 263 -16.05 10.60 -21.79
C PRO A 263 -15.91 9.51 -20.71
N TYR A 264 -14.71 9.00 -20.51
CA TYR A 264 -14.40 8.00 -19.49
C TYR A 264 -13.91 8.60 -18.15
N GLN A 265 -13.91 9.92 -18.04
CA GLN A 265 -13.40 10.61 -16.84
C GLN A 265 -14.42 11.62 -16.33
N THR A 266 -14.79 11.47 -15.06
CA THR A 266 -15.75 12.37 -14.39
C THR A 266 -15.06 13.08 -13.23
N LYS A 267 -14.95 14.39 -13.31
CA LYS A 267 -14.47 15.22 -12.20
C LYS A 267 -15.58 15.42 -11.19
N VAL A 268 -15.30 15.07 -9.95
CA VAL A 268 -16.22 15.22 -8.82
C VAL A 268 -15.67 16.25 -7.85
N THR A 269 -16.41 17.33 -7.68
CA THR A 269 -16.08 18.38 -6.71
C THR A 269 -17.05 18.34 -5.54
N THR A 270 -16.53 18.22 -4.32
CA THR A 270 -17.33 18.19 -3.09
C THR A 270 -17.35 19.59 -2.45
N TYR A 271 -18.49 19.98 -1.94
CA TYR A 271 -18.70 21.23 -1.21
C TYR A 271 -19.35 20.97 0.13
N SER A 272 -18.97 21.74 1.14
CA SER A 272 -19.62 21.82 2.45
C SER A 272 -20.35 23.13 2.58
N TYR A 273 -21.55 23.12 3.16
CA TYR A 273 -22.36 24.31 3.40
C TYR A 273 -22.12 24.86 4.80
N THR A 274 -21.78 26.14 4.88
CA THR A 274 -21.63 26.85 6.16
C THR A 274 -22.86 27.73 6.39
N ALA A 275 -23.77 27.24 7.23
CA ALA A 275 -25.07 27.87 7.47
C ALA A 275 -24.98 29.31 8.05
N SER A 276 -23.95 29.60 8.86
CA SER A 276 -23.73 30.94 9.44
C SER A 276 -23.30 31.98 8.41
N LEU A 277 -22.77 31.55 7.28
CA LEU A 277 -22.28 32.41 6.19
C LEU A 277 -23.17 32.32 4.96
N ASP A 278 -24.20 31.47 4.97
CA ASP A 278 -25.03 31.13 3.80
C ASP A 278 -24.20 30.85 2.54
N LYS A 279 -23.13 30.04 2.69
CA LYS A 279 -22.11 29.87 1.65
C LYS A 279 -21.66 28.43 1.52
N TRP A 280 -21.47 28.02 0.26
CA TRP A 280 -20.78 26.80 -0.13
C TRP A 280 -19.26 27.03 -0.21
N THR A 281 -18.50 26.13 0.40
CA THR A 281 -17.04 26.11 0.31
C THR A 281 -16.59 24.74 -0.19
N LYS A 282 -15.50 24.65 -0.96
CA LYS A 282 -14.93 23.37 -1.35
C LYS A 282 -14.61 22.56 -0.10
N GLY A 283 -15.09 21.33 -0.04
CA GLY A 283 -14.97 20.43 1.10
C GLY A 283 -13.74 19.51 1.04
N GLY A 284 -12.81 19.78 0.14
CA GLY A 284 -11.58 19.01 -0.10
C GLY A 284 -11.10 19.18 -1.53
N LEU A 285 -10.07 18.42 -1.88
CA LEU A 285 -9.56 18.38 -3.25
C LEU A 285 -10.55 17.67 -4.16
N PRO A 286 -10.78 18.15 -5.41
CA PRO A 286 -11.57 17.43 -6.39
C PRO A 286 -10.93 16.06 -6.72
N ILE A 287 -11.77 15.11 -7.08
CA ILE A 287 -11.32 13.81 -7.59
C ILE A 287 -11.78 13.64 -9.04
N VAL A 288 -11.09 12.77 -9.77
CA VAL A 288 -11.49 12.29 -11.09
C VAL A 288 -11.74 10.80 -11.00
N GLU A 289 -12.97 10.39 -11.24
CA GLU A 289 -13.33 8.98 -11.40
C GLU A 289 -13.01 8.58 -12.84
N VAL A 290 -12.23 7.51 -13.01
CA VAL A 290 -11.79 6.99 -14.32
C VAL A 290 -12.47 5.66 -14.56
N TYR A 291 -13.19 5.58 -15.67
CA TYR A 291 -13.90 4.39 -16.09
C TYR A 291 -13.23 3.78 -17.32
N ALA A 292 -13.42 2.49 -17.52
CA ALA A 292 -13.00 1.79 -18.72
C ALA A 292 -14.10 0.84 -19.17
N PRO A 293 -14.28 0.67 -20.49
CA PRO A 293 -15.19 -0.34 -21.02
C PRO A 293 -14.71 -1.73 -20.59
N PHE A 294 -15.68 -2.58 -20.24
CA PHE A 294 -15.46 -3.94 -19.82
C PHE A 294 -16.34 -4.87 -20.65
N SER A 295 -15.78 -5.39 -21.73
CA SER A 295 -16.45 -6.31 -22.62
C SER A 295 -15.65 -7.61 -22.75
N LYS A 296 -16.29 -8.67 -23.25
CA LYS A 296 -15.60 -9.93 -23.52
C LYS A 296 -14.43 -9.74 -24.47
N GLU A 297 -14.59 -8.92 -25.52
CA GLU A 297 -13.54 -8.63 -26.49
C GLU A 297 -12.32 -7.95 -25.83
N ILE A 298 -12.56 -6.98 -24.94
CA ILE A 298 -11.49 -6.28 -24.21
C ILE A 298 -10.80 -7.22 -23.21
N ASN A 299 -11.57 -8.10 -22.55
CA ASN A 299 -11.04 -9.07 -21.60
C ASN A 299 -10.17 -10.14 -22.28
N GLU A 300 -10.52 -10.54 -23.51
CA GLU A 300 -9.70 -11.45 -24.32
C GLU A 300 -8.35 -10.83 -24.75
N MET A 301 -8.14 -9.53 -24.55
CA MET A 301 -6.86 -8.86 -24.73
C MET A 301 -5.94 -8.95 -23.51
N ALA A 302 -6.39 -9.54 -22.39
CA ALA A 302 -5.52 -9.81 -21.27
C ALA A 302 -4.40 -10.78 -21.66
N TYR A 303 -3.20 -10.51 -21.19
CA TYR A 303 -2.03 -11.35 -21.48
C TYR A 303 -2.13 -12.64 -20.70
N VAL A 304 -1.79 -13.74 -21.36
CA VAL A 304 -1.79 -15.08 -20.79
C VAL A 304 -0.37 -15.64 -20.74
N ASN A 305 -0.19 -16.69 -19.94
CA ASN A 305 1.07 -17.42 -19.82
C ASN A 305 2.27 -16.52 -19.42
N VAL A 306 2.07 -15.61 -18.48
CA VAL A 306 3.17 -14.82 -17.92
C VAL A 306 4.11 -15.75 -17.16
N LYS A 307 5.37 -15.79 -17.56
CA LYS A 307 6.43 -16.59 -16.95
C LYS A 307 7.59 -15.70 -16.55
N THR A 308 8.23 -16.05 -15.45
CA THR A 308 9.42 -15.37 -14.97
C THR A 308 10.58 -16.36 -14.87
N GLN A 309 11.78 -15.90 -15.18
CA GLN A 309 13.01 -16.67 -15.09
C GLN A 309 14.11 -15.80 -14.48
N LEU A 310 14.75 -16.30 -13.42
CA LEU A 310 15.90 -15.65 -12.81
C LEU A 310 17.13 -15.76 -13.72
N ASP A 311 17.77 -14.64 -13.97
CA ASP A 311 19.10 -14.51 -14.55
C ASP A 311 20.06 -14.05 -13.45
N ALA A 312 20.50 -15.01 -12.63
CA ALA A 312 21.28 -14.72 -11.43
C ALA A 312 22.65 -14.08 -11.74
N GLU A 313 23.24 -14.36 -12.90
CA GLU A 313 24.53 -13.81 -13.30
C GLU A 313 24.44 -12.30 -13.58
N ASN A 314 23.29 -11.85 -14.10
CA ASN A 314 23.04 -10.45 -14.43
C ASN A 314 22.17 -9.73 -13.38
N HIS A 315 21.83 -10.38 -12.27
CA HIS A 315 20.93 -9.87 -11.24
C HIS A 315 19.59 -9.36 -11.81
N ALA A 316 19.02 -10.13 -12.71
CA ALA A 316 17.87 -9.75 -13.50
C ALA A 316 16.78 -10.84 -13.50
N VAL A 317 15.56 -10.44 -13.79
CA VAL A 317 14.44 -11.35 -14.05
C VAL A 317 13.96 -11.15 -15.49
N LYS A 318 13.93 -12.23 -16.27
CA LYS A 318 13.30 -12.26 -17.60
C LYS A 318 11.81 -12.53 -17.43
N ILE A 319 10.99 -11.63 -17.97
CA ILE A 319 9.54 -11.70 -17.97
C ILE A 319 9.11 -12.05 -19.39
N MET A 320 8.46 -13.19 -19.55
CA MET A 320 7.99 -13.71 -20.84
C MET A 320 6.46 -13.77 -20.81
N PHE A 321 5.79 -13.30 -21.86
CA PHE A 321 4.35 -13.32 -21.96
C PHE A 321 3.89 -13.39 -23.41
N GLU A 322 2.73 -14.03 -23.65
CA GLU A 322 2.12 -14.10 -24.97
C GLU A 322 1.26 -12.86 -25.22
N VAL A 323 1.38 -12.27 -26.41
CA VAL A 323 0.57 -11.13 -26.84
C VAL A 323 -0.64 -11.65 -27.60
N PRO A 324 -1.88 -11.47 -27.10
CA PRO A 324 -3.08 -11.91 -27.78
C PRO A 324 -3.23 -11.30 -29.18
N ALA A 325 -3.74 -12.10 -30.13
CA ALA A 325 -3.90 -11.65 -31.51
C ALA A 325 -4.81 -10.41 -31.62
N LEU A 326 -5.86 -10.32 -30.80
CA LEU A 326 -6.74 -9.14 -30.76
C LEU A 326 -5.99 -7.86 -30.37
N LEU A 327 -5.03 -7.96 -29.44
CA LEU A 327 -4.23 -6.80 -29.05
C LEU A 327 -3.24 -6.41 -30.15
N GLN A 328 -2.67 -7.40 -30.87
CA GLN A 328 -1.77 -7.14 -31.99
C GLN A 328 -2.45 -6.42 -33.16
N MET A 329 -3.77 -6.61 -33.31
CA MET A 329 -4.57 -5.93 -34.34
C MET A 329 -4.88 -4.48 -33.98
N ARG A 330 -4.66 -4.06 -32.73
CA ARG A 330 -4.97 -2.70 -32.28
C ARG A 330 -3.82 -1.77 -32.68
N GLU A 331 -4.12 -0.76 -33.48
CA GLU A 331 -3.17 0.27 -33.91
C GLU A 331 -2.60 1.05 -32.71
N ARG A 332 -3.44 1.26 -31.70
CA ARG A 332 -3.11 1.99 -30.48
C ARG A 332 -3.19 1.08 -29.27
N ALA A 333 -2.09 0.38 -29.00
CA ALA A 333 -1.96 -0.47 -27.82
C ALA A 333 -0.59 -0.29 -27.17
N LYS A 334 -0.60 -0.28 -25.83
CA LYS A 334 0.60 -0.27 -24.98
C LYS A 334 0.49 -1.39 -23.97
N ILE A 335 1.62 -1.74 -23.38
CA ILE A 335 1.71 -2.67 -22.27
C ILE A 335 2.36 -1.95 -21.09
N GLU A 336 1.78 -2.09 -19.93
CA GLU A 336 2.38 -1.71 -18.66
C GLU A 336 2.85 -2.98 -17.94
N ILE A 337 4.11 -2.99 -17.51
CA ILE A 337 4.75 -4.12 -16.82
C ILE A 337 4.94 -3.72 -15.37
N TYR A 338 4.45 -4.55 -14.46
CA TYR A 338 4.48 -4.29 -13.03
C TYR A 338 5.28 -5.35 -12.28
N ARG A 339 6.06 -4.90 -11.27
CA ARG A 339 6.65 -5.73 -10.22
C ARG A 339 6.12 -5.26 -8.87
N ASP A 340 5.56 -6.16 -8.09
CA ASP A 340 5.07 -5.89 -6.73
C ASP A 340 4.10 -4.70 -6.66
N GLY A 341 3.34 -4.46 -7.74
CA GLY A 341 2.45 -3.31 -7.88
C GLY A 341 3.10 -2.02 -8.36
N HIS A 342 4.42 -1.97 -8.50
CA HIS A 342 5.12 -0.82 -9.10
C HIS A 342 5.21 -0.96 -10.61
N LEU A 343 4.89 0.12 -11.32
CA LEU A 343 5.07 0.21 -12.76
C LEU A 343 6.57 0.24 -13.08
N LEU A 344 7.06 -0.80 -13.76
CA LEU A 344 8.45 -0.88 -14.21
C LEU A 344 8.65 -0.13 -15.52
N SER A 345 7.78 -0.39 -16.48
CA SER A 345 7.86 0.24 -17.80
C SER A 345 6.52 0.23 -18.52
N THR A 346 6.36 1.18 -19.43
CA THR A 346 5.28 1.21 -20.43
C THR A 346 5.95 1.11 -21.81
N LYS A 347 5.49 0.18 -22.63
CA LYS A 347 6.00 -0.04 -23.99
C LYS A 347 4.84 -0.07 -24.97
N THR A 348 5.05 0.48 -26.17
CA THR A 348 4.17 0.19 -27.30
C THR A 348 4.46 -1.21 -27.84
N LEU A 349 3.52 -1.81 -28.56
CA LEU A 349 3.77 -3.13 -29.17
C LEU A 349 4.87 -3.08 -30.24
N GLN A 350 5.05 -1.93 -30.90
CA GLN A 350 6.12 -1.73 -31.89
C GLN A 350 7.52 -1.70 -31.24
N GLU A 351 7.62 -1.32 -29.97
CA GLU A 351 8.88 -1.34 -29.19
C GLU A 351 9.22 -2.73 -28.68
N CYS A 352 8.30 -3.68 -28.79
CA CYS A 352 8.49 -5.04 -28.35
C CYS A 352 8.94 -5.93 -29.51
N THR A 353 9.96 -6.74 -29.28
CA THR A 353 10.31 -7.82 -30.20
C THR A 353 9.39 -9.01 -29.93
N ILE A 354 8.44 -9.23 -30.81
CA ILE A 354 7.51 -10.36 -30.73
C ILE A 354 8.17 -11.55 -31.44
N GLY A 355 8.41 -12.65 -30.72
CA GLY A 355 8.98 -13.89 -31.24
C GLY A 355 7.98 -14.69 -32.10
N GLU A 356 8.45 -15.83 -32.65
CA GLU A 356 7.65 -16.68 -33.55
C GLU A 356 6.38 -17.22 -32.90
N ASP A 357 6.36 -17.40 -31.56
CA ASP A 357 5.21 -17.90 -30.81
C ASP A 357 4.36 -16.76 -30.21
N ASN A 358 4.45 -15.54 -30.75
CA ASN A 358 3.84 -14.33 -30.19
C ASN A 358 4.32 -13.98 -28.77
N VAL A 359 5.48 -14.48 -28.36
CA VAL A 359 6.06 -14.25 -27.04
C VAL A 359 6.94 -13.01 -27.06
N VAL A 360 6.72 -12.13 -26.08
CA VAL A 360 7.59 -10.99 -25.78
C VAL A 360 8.40 -11.33 -24.55
N THR A 361 9.69 -10.96 -24.57
CA THR A 361 10.58 -11.05 -23.42
C THR A 361 11.04 -9.66 -23.02
N VAL A 362 10.88 -9.32 -21.74
CA VAL A 362 11.37 -8.09 -21.13
C VAL A 362 12.27 -8.44 -19.97
N THR A 363 13.36 -7.71 -19.80
CA THR A 363 14.30 -7.91 -18.70
C THR A 363 14.11 -6.80 -17.66
N ASP A 364 13.94 -7.20 -16.41
CA ASP A 364 13.97 -6.33 -15.24
C ASP A 364 15.34 -6.50 -14.57
N GLU A 365 16.13 -5.43 -14.57
CA GLU A 365 17.52 -5.45 -14.10
C GLU A 365 17.61 -4.96 -12.64
N GLY A 366 18.63 -5.41 -11.93
CA GLY A 366 18.90 -4.97 -10.56
C GLY A 366 17.85 -5.43 -9.55
N VAL A 367 17.25 -6.60 -9.78
CA VAL A 367 16.23 -7.15 -8.88
C VAL A 367 16.88 -7.58 -7.58
N ARG A 368 16.31 -7.17 -6.44
CA ARG A 368 16.80 -7.56 -5.11
C ARG A 368 16.34 -8.96 -4.73
N GLU A 369 17.03 -9.59 -3.76
CA GLU A 369 16.54 -10.84 -3.14
C GLU A 369 15.15 -10.66 -2.54
N GLY A 370 14.34 -11.72 -2.63
CA GLY A 370 12.98 -11.77 -2.12
C GLY A 370 12.01 -12.43 -3.07
N THR A 371 10.76 -12.46 -2.68
CA THR A 371 9.67 -12.94 -3.55
C THR A 371 9.07 -11.75 -4.27
N HIS A 372 9.03 -11.82 -5.59
CA HIS A 372 8.49 -10.79 -6.46
C HIS A 372 7.34 -11.32 -7.30
N THR A 373 6.32 -10.47 -7.46
CA THR A 373 5.15 -10.79 -8.29
C THR A 373 5.13 -9.87 -9.51
N TYR A 374 5.11 -10.46 -10.70
CA TYR A 374 5.03 -9.76 -11.97
C TYR A 374 3.66 -9.93 -12.61
N TYR A 375 3.16 -8.89 -13.23
CA TYR A 375 1.96 -8.91 -14.05
C TYR A 375 1.99 -7.83 -15.13
N ILE A 376 1.17 -8.03 -16.16
CA ILE A 376 1.09 -7.19 -17.36
C ILE A 376 -0.31 -6.58 -17.41
N VAL A 377 -0.38 -5.31 -17.77
CA VAL A 377 -1.64 -4.60 -17.98
C VAL A 377 -1.67 -4.06 -19.40
N PRO A 378 -2.58 -4.53 -20.25
CA PRO A 378 -2.80 -3.94 -21.56
C PRO A 378 -3.45 -2.56 -21.39
N VAL A 379 -2.99 -1.59 -22.15
CA VAL A 379 -3.53 -0.24 -22.20
C VAL A 379 -3.94 0.05 -23.64
N ILE A 380 -5.22 0.29 -23.86
CA ILE A 380 -5.80 0.46 -25.17
C ILE A 380 -6.11 1.94 -25.40
N GLY A 381 -5.73 2.44 -26.57
CA GLY A 381 -6.12 3.77 -27.01
C GLY A 381 -7.49 3.74 -27.65
N ILE A 382 -8.45 4.44 -27.07
CA ILE A 382 -9.77 4.69 -27.65
C ILE A 382 -9.75 6.09 -28.23
N ALA A 383 -10.10 6.20 -29.51
CA ALA A 383 -10.13 7.48 -30.20
C ALA A 383 -11.48 7.71 -30.86
N PRO A 384 -11.94 8.96 -31.02
CA PRO A 384 -13.03 9.31 -31.91
C PRO A 384 -12.78 8.78 -33.33
N GLU A 385 -13.84 8.56 -34.11
CA GLU A 385 -13.73 8.03 -35.49
C GLU A 385 -12.79 8.87 -36.40
N LEU A 386 -12.68 10.17 -36.12
CA LEU A 386 -11.77 11.08 -36.81
C LEU A 386 -10.95 11.81 -35.77
N ILE A 387 -9.67 11.48 -35.67
CA ILE A 387 -8.70 12.21 -34.84
C ILE A 387 -7.77 13.04 -35.70
N GLU A 388 -7.58 14.28 -35.33
CA GLU A 388 -6.58 15.17 -35.93
C GLU A 388 -5.26 15.20 -35.12
N ASP A 389 -5.35 14.83 -33.82
CA ASP A 389 -4.22 14.88 -32.87
C ASP A 389 -4.22 13.62 -31.96
N GLU A 390 -3.06 13.02 -31.73
CA GLU A 390 -2.86 11.91 -30.77
C GLU A 390 -3.26 12.28 -29.33
N SER A 391 -3.36 13.58 -28.98
CA SER A 391 -3.88 14.05 -27.70
C SER A 391 -5.38 13.75 -27.51
N GLU A 392 -6.10 13.44 -28.58
CA GLU A 392 -7.52 13.03 -28.53
C GLU A 392 -7.70 11.53 -28.21
N VAL A 393 -6.62 10.77 -28.12
CA VAL A 393 -6.65 9.35 -27.75
C VAL A 393 -6.81 9.19 -26.24
N TYR A 394 -7.87 8.50 -25.83
CA TYR A 394 -8.11 8.15 -24.43
C TYR A 394 -7.52 6.78 -24.12
N TRP A 395 -6.50 6.75 -23.26
CA TRP A 395 -5.83 5.52 -22.87
C TRP A 395 -6.55 4.88 -21.67
N VAL A 396 -6.99 3.66 -21.81
CA VAL A 396 -7.72 2.91 -20.78
C VAL A 396 -7.06 1.57 -20.49
N SER A 397 -7.04 1.19 -19.22
CA SER A 397 -6.56 -0.12 -18.74
C SER A 397 -7.72 -0.87 -18.12
N THR A 398 -7.94 -2.11 -18.50
CA THR A 398 -9.12 -2.87 -18.05
C THR A 398 -8.77 -4.10 -17.24
N CYS A 399 -7.93 -4.98 -17.76
CA CYS A 399 -7.60 -6.25 -17.14
C CYS A 399 -6.12 -6.36 -16.84
N ILE A 400 -5.77 -7.19 -15.85
CA ILE A 400 -4.40 -7.65 -15.66
C ILE A 400 -4.24 -9.07 -16.19
N SER A 401 -3.02 -9.42 -16.60
CA SER A 401 -2.64 -10.79 -16.90
C SER A 401 -2.68 -11.68 -15.67
N GLU A 402 -2.54 -12.97 -15.85
CA GLU A 402 -2.12 -13.86 -14.80
C GLU A 402 -0.84 -13.34 -14.14
N GLN A 403 -0.73 -13.60 -12.82
CA GLN A 403 0.43 -13.17 -12.06
C GLN A 403 1.47 -14.28 -12.05
N SER A 404 2.73 -13.93 -12.23
CA SER A 404 3.86 -14.84 -12.07
C SER A 404 4.67 -14.44 -10.84
N GLU A 405 4.82 -15.37 -9.90
CA GLU A 405 5.65 -15.18 -8.71
C GLU A 405 7.01 -15.83 -8.92
N ILE A 406 8.07 -15.17 -8.49
CA ILE A 406 9.43 -15.68 -8.52
C ILE A 406 10.14 -15.38 -7.19
N SER A 407 10.84 -16.38 -6.66
CA SER A 407 11.77 -16.19 -5.55
C SER A 407 13.16 -15.91 -6.10
N VAL A 408 13.71 -14.76 -5.77
CA VAL A 408 15.06 -14.33 -6.14
C VAL A 408 15.99 -14.57 -4.95
N ASP A 409 16.98 -15.44 -5.15
CA ASP A 409 17.99 -15.80 -4.16
C ASP A 409 19.35 -15.84 -4.84
N TYR A 410 20.24 -14.94 -4.44
CA TYR A 410 21.62 -14.87 -4.92
C TYR A 410 22.59 -15.56 -3.97
N SER A 411 22.10 -16.19 -2.91
CA SER A 411 22.90 -16.83 -1.87
C SER A 411 23.91 -15.86 -1.23
N LEU A 412 23.45 -14.64 -0.91
CA LEU A 412 24.27 -13.63 -0.28
C LEU A 412 24.75 -14.10 1.10
N ALA A 413 26.03 -13.86 1.40
CA ALA A 413 26.66 -14.36 2.62
C ALA A 413 26.38 -13.43 3.82
N ALA A 414 25.96 -13.98 4.95
CA ALA A 414 25.84 -13.28 6.21
C ALA A 414 27.16 -13.25 6.98
N ALA A 415 27.36 -12.25 7.83
CA ALA A 415 28.31 -12.34 8.93
C ALA A 415 27.90 -13.51 9.86
N THR A 416 28.85 -14.27 10.33
CA THR A 416 28.60 -15.44 11.17
C THR A 416 29.33 -15.36 12.51
N ASN A 417 29.02 -16.24 13.44
CA ASN A 417 29.71 -16.37 14.72
C ASN A 417 29.83 -15.05 15.51
N LEU A 418 28.76 -14.23 15.49
CA LEU A 418 28.71 -12.99 16.27
C LEU A 418 28.84 -13.32 17.77
N ARG A 419 29.83 -12.73 18.43
CA ARG A 419 30.16 -13.02 19.83
C ARG A 419 30.70 -11.79 20.56
N MET A 420 30.54 -11.75 21.87
CA MET A 420 31.23 -10.79 22.74
C MET A 420 32.62 -11.33 23.07
N VAL A 421 33.66 -10.56 22.75
CA VAL A 421 35.06 -10.93 22.99
C VAL A 421 35.70 -10.14 24.14
N GLY A 422 35.03 -9.10 24.62
CA GLY A 422 35.53 -8.31 25.74
C GLY A 422 34.51 -7.27 26.21
N ALA A 423 34.80 -6.69 27.37
CA ALA A 423 34.08 -5.54 27.91
C ALA A 423 35.00 -4.65 28.73
N HIS A 424 34.72 -3.36 28.78
CA HIS A 424 35.43 -2.40 29.63
C HIS A 424 34.47 -1.33 30.13
N LYS A 425 34.91 -0.57 31.12
CA LYS A 425 34.20 0.61 31.63
C LYS A 425 35.02 1.87 31.37
N GLU A 426 34.32 2.96 31.11
CA GLU A 426 34.90 4.29 31.02
C GLU A 426 34.22 5.22 32.03
N ASP A 427 35.05 5.86 32.89
CA ASP A 427 34.56 6.88 33.82
C ASP A 427 34.73 8.26 33.17
N TYR A 428 33.67 9.08 33.21
CA TYR A 428 33.69 10.44 32.68
C TYR A 428 32.85 11.38 33.55
N VAL A 429 33.01 12.68 33.35
CA VAL A 429 32.22 13.68 34.06
C VAL A 429 31.29 14.38 33.06
N GLN A 430 29.97 14.35 33.36
CA GLN A 430 28.98 15.05 32.60
C GLN A 430 28.24 16.03 33.52
N GLU A 431 28.24 17.31 33.16
CA GLU A 431 27.63 18.40 33.96
C GLU A 431 28.05 18.40 35.44
N GLY A 432 29.31 18.03 35.73
CA GLY A 432 29.83 17.95 37.08
C GLY A 432 29.50 16.66 37.85
N VAL A 433 28.79 15.73 37.23
CA VAL A 433 28.46 14.41 37.82
C VAL A 433 29.40 13.35 37.26
N ALA A 434 30.00 12.56 38.14
CA ALA A 434 30.80 11.40 37.73
C ALA A 434 29.87 10.30 37.21
N MET A 435 30.11 9.86 35.99
CA MET A 435 29.34 8.83 35.27
C MET A 435 30.27 7.70 34.87
N THR A 436 29.71 6.49 34.77
CA THR A 436 30.43 5.31 34.26
C THR A 436 29.61 4.70 33.14
N SER A 437 30.20 4.56 31.97
CA SER A 437 29.65 3.80 30.85
C SER A 437 30.33 2.45 30.71
N LYS A 438 29.54 1.44 30.33
CA LYS A 438 30.07 0.11 30.00
C LYS A 438 30.04 -0.07 28.51
N TYR A 439 31.08 -0.65 27.98
CA TYR A 439 31.22 -0.98 26.57
C TYR A 439 31.54 -2.46 26.44
N ILE A 440 31.04 -3.04 25.36
CA ILE A 440 31.35 -4.41 24.97
C ILE A 440 32.02 -4.41 23.60
N THR A 441 32.95 -5.32 23.42
CA THR A 441 33.57 -5.57 22.12
C THR A 441 32.85 -6.76 21.48
N LEU A 442 32.21 -6.52 20.38
CA LEU A 442 31.60 -7.53 19.53
C LEU A 442 32.55 -7.91 18.40
N GLU A 443 32.60 -9.17 18.07
CA GLU A 443 33.36 -9.72 16.95
C GLU A 443 32.50 -10.70 16.18
N TRP A 444 32.73 -10.76 14.88
CA TRP A 444 32.05 -11.69 13.98
C TRP A 444 33.03 -12.22 12.93
N ASP A 445 32.70 -13.32 12.31
CA ASP A 445 33.43 -13.81 11.15
C ASP A 445 32.87 -13.09 9.91
N ALA A 446 33.77 -12.47 9.15
CA ALA A 446 33.40 -11.68 7.98
C ALA A 446 32.70 -12.54 6.92
N PRO A 447 31.65 -12.03 6.26
CA PRO A 447 31.01 -12.77 5.17
C PRO A 447 31.98 -12.97 4.01
N ALA A 448 31.85 -14.14 3.34
CA ALA A 448 32.58 -14.41 2.12
C ALA A 448 31.96 -13.60 0.96
N VAL A 449 32.58 -12.51 0.59
CA VAL A 449 32.08 -11.61 -0.46
C VAL A 449 32.86 -11.78 -1.75
N THR A 450 32.15 -11.67 -2.87
CA THR A 450 32.73 -11.53 -4.22
C THR A 450 32.37 -10.15 -4.78
N GLU A 451 33.12 -9.68 -5.76
CA GLU A 451 32.84 -8.39 -6.41
C GLU A 451 31.42 -8.36 -7.01
N ALA A 452 30.96 -9.46 -7.57
CA ALA A 452 29.62 -9.61 -8.18
C ALA A 452 28.47 -9.45 -7.17
N MET A 453 28.68 -9.74 -5.87
CA MET A 453 27.65 -9.58 -4.83
C MET A 453 27.40 -8.11 -4.49
N GLY A 454 28.32 -7.19 -4.85
CA GLY A 454 28.15 -5.76 -4.60
C GLY A 454 28.10 -5.42 -3.11
N PHE A 455 29.08 -5.90 -2.32
CA PHE A 455 29.17 -5.59 -0.88
C PHE A 455 29.18 -4.07 -0.64
N ILE A 456 28.39 -3.62 0.32
CA ILE A 456 28.26 -2.21 0.69
C ILE A 456 28.82 -1.97 2.11
N SER A 457 28.32 -2.70 3.11
CA SER A 457 28.73 -2.52 4.50
C SER A 457 28.30 -3.67 5.40
N ASN A 458 29.00 -3.83 6.52
CA ASN A 458 28.52 -4.53 7.69
C ASN A 458 28.04 -3.48 8.71
N GLU A 459 26.84 -3.64 9.24
CA GLU A 459 26.26 -2.74 10.23
C GLU A 459 25.89 -3.52 11.49
N VAL A 460 26.31 -3.01 12.64
CA VAL A 460 25.95 -3.58 13.95
C VAL A 460 24.70 -2.89 14.48
N TYR A 461 23.68 -3.69 14.77
CA TYR A 461 22.44 -3.22 15.32
C TYR A 461 22.20 -3.74 16.73
N PHE A 462 21.63 -2.87 17.56
CA PHE A 462 20.96 -3.25 18.78
C PHE A 462 19.50 -3.57 18.44
N TRP A 463 19.07 -4.79 18.79
CA TRP A 463 17.70 -5.23 18.62
C TRP A 463 16.92 -4.97 19.91
N ASN A 464 15.81 -4.31 19.84
CA ASN A 464 14.91 -4.04 20.94
C ASN A 464 13.49 -4.44 20.58
N VAL A 465 12.72 -4.93 21.54
CA VAL A 465 11.30 -5.28 21.35
C VAL A 465 10.48 -4.37 22.25
N ILE A 466 9.53 -3.62 21.66
CA ILE A 466 8.60 -2.77 22.40
C ILE A 466 7.17 -3.28 22.10
N GLY A 467 6.55 -3.92 23.09
CA GLY A 467 5.30 -4.65 22.91
C GLY A 467 5.50 -5.85 21.98
N THR A 468 4.87 -5.83 20.82
CA THR A 468 5.00 -6.89 19.77
C THR A 468 5.84 -6.44 18.57
N THR A 469 6.46 -5.26 18.63
CA THR A 469 7.18 -4.67 17.50
C THR A 469 8.68 -4.71 17.75
N ASP A 470 9.42 -5.21 16.77
CA ASP A 470 10.88 -5.19 16.74
C ASP A 470 11.38 -3.81 16.31
N TYR A 471 12.37 -3.32 17.03
CA TYR A 471 13.08 -2.08 16.71
C TYR A 471 14.58 -2.37 16.62
N PHE A 472 15.21 -1.80 15.61
CA PHE A 472 16.64 -1.93 15.37
C PHE A 472 17.28 -0.56 15.40
N THR A 473 18.29 -0.42 16.24
CA THR A 473 19.07 0.82 16.34
C THR A 473 20.49 0.55 15.90
N ILE A 474 20.91 1.21 14.82
CA ILE A 474 22.29 1.11 14.34
C ILE A 474 23.26 1.60 15.43
N LYS A 475 24.30 0.82 15.67
CA LYS A 475 25.37 1.14 16.61
C LYS A 475 26.67 1.48 15.90
N ASP A 476 26.94 0.79 14.80
CA ASP A 476 28.17 1.00 14.04
C ASP A 476 28.00 0.55 12.58
N ARG A 477 28.84 1.08 11.69
CA ARG A 477 28.82 0.77 10.25
C ARG A 477 30.25 0.70 9.71
N PHE A 478 30.53 -0.36 8.96
CA PHE A 478 31.82 -0.65 8.37
C PHE A 478 31.66 -0.91 6.87
N THR A 479 32.29 -0.10 6.05
CA THR A 479 32.34 -0.24 4.57
C THR A 479 33.54 -1.08 4.10
N ASP A 480 34.35 -1.56 5.03
CA ASP A 480 35.49 -2.45 4.81
C ASP A 480 35.15 -3.81 5.42
N ASN A 481 35.05 -4.86 4.61
CA ASN A 481 34.72 -6.21 5.07
C ASN A 481 35.80 -6.85 5.95
N ASP A 482 37.05 -6.31 5.90
CA ASP A 482 38.14 -6.76 6.78
C ASP A 482 37.94 -6.27 8.22
N VAL A 483 37.04 -5.31 8.46
CA VAL A 483 36.71 -4.83 9.80
C VAL A 483 35.54 -5.64 10.35
N HIS A 484 35.83 -6.52 11.29
CA HIS A 484 34.89 -7.46 11.87
C HIS A 484 34.77 -7.39 13.39
N GLN A 485 35.12 -6.23 13.97
CA GLN A 485 34.91 -5.90 15.37
C GLN A 485 34.28 -4.53 15.54
N SER A 486 33.46 -4.40 16.57
CA SER A 486 32.86 -3.12 16.99
C SER A 486 32.81 -3.00 18.50
N VAL A 487 33.01 -1.77 18.99
CA VAL A 487 32.85 -1.44 20.42
C VAL A 487 31.54 -0.67 20.59
N VAL A 488 30.59 -1.28 21.26
CA VAL A 488 29.24 -0.71 21.44
C VAL A 488 28.93 -0.49 22.93
N SER A 489 28.13 0.52 23.22
CA SER A 489 27.69 0.80 24.59
C SER A 489 26.69 -0.26 25.07
N PHE A 490 26.82 -0.70 26.32
CA PHE A 490 25.89 -1.55 27.03
C PHE A 490 25.07 -0.71 28.02
N ASP A 491 23.75 -0.75 27.91
CA ASP A 491 22.86 -0.02 28.82
C ASP A 491 22.87 -0.70 30.23
N PRO A 492 23.37 -0.04 31.29
CA PRO A 492 23.46 -0.62 32.61
C PRO A 492 22.10 -0.92 33.26
N ASN A 493 21.02 -0.34 32.73
CA ASN A 493 19.65 -0.54 33.23
C ASN A 493 18.97 -1.78 32.64
N ARG A 494 19.60 -2.44 31.66
CA ARG A 494 19.07 -3.65 31.04
C ARG A 494 19.74 -4.88 31.62
N ASP A 495 18.98 -5.96 31.77
CA ASP A 495 19.51 -7.26 32.18
C ASP A 495 20.20 -7.99 31.03
N ALA A 496 19.78 -7.71 29.79
CA ALA A 496 20.38 -8.20 28.56
C ALA A 496 20.16 -7.24 27.40
N MET A 497 21.04 -7.30 26.39
CA MET A 497 20.91 -6.62 25.11
C MET A 497 21.14 -7.62 23.98
N ASP A 498 20.30 -7.53 22.94
CA ASP A 498 20.38 -8.34 21.74
C ASP A 498 21.07 -7.56 20.62
N PHE A 499 21.97 -8.22 19.91
CA PHE A 499 22.73 -7.64 18.81
C PHE A 499 22.66 -8.53 17.58
N ILE A 500 22.69 -7.91 16.40
CA ILE A 500 22.88 -8.56 15.11
C ILE A 500 23.86 -7.75 14.27
N VAL A 501 24.49 -8.42 13.32
CA VAL A 501 25.22 -7.79 12.22
C VAL A 501 24.40 -7.98 10.96
N VAL A 502 24.15 -6.88 10.23
CA VAL A 502 23.52 -6.92 8.93
C VAL A 502 24.58 -6.60 7.89
N THR A 503 24.75 -7.52 6.94
CA THR A 503 25.59 -7.29 5.78
C THR A 503 24.70 -6.75 4.65
N HIS A 504 25.04 -5.56 4.16
CA HIS A 504 24.35 -4.88 3.08
C HIS A 504 25.05 -5.13 1.76
N TYR A 505 24.26 -5.53 0.77
CA TYR A 505 24.68 -5.73 -0.62
C TYR A 505 23.80 -4.87 -1.55
N ALA A 506 24.25 -4.66 -2.77
CA ALA A 506 23.46 -3.95 -3.79
C ALA A 506 22.10 -4.62 -4.04
N TYR A 507 22.05 -5.96 -3.94
CA TYR A 507 20.87 -6.76 -4.28
C TYR A 507 20.18 -7.42 -3.09
N GLY A 508 20.52 -7.04 -1.86
CA GLY A 508 19.86 -7.59 -0.67
C GLY A 508 20.59 -7.25 0.63
N ASN A 509 20.00 -7.67 1.74
CA ASN A 509 20.59 -7.54 3.07
C ASN A 509 20.45 -8.85 3.81
N VAL A 510 21.53 -9.31 4.44
CA VAL A 510 21.56 -10.60 5.15
C VAL A 510 21.93 -10.38 6.61
N LYS A 511 21.19 -11.01 7.51
CA LYS A 511 21.36 -10.90 8.96
C LYS A 511 22.20 -12.03 9.50
N SER A 512 23.09 -11.74 10.44
CA SER A 512 23.68 -12.76 11.31
C SER A 512 22.65 -13.40 12.23
N GLU A 513 23.00 -14.48 12.87
CA GLU A 513 22.28 -14.94 14.05
C GLU A 513 22.31 -13.86 15.15
N LYS A 514 21.28 -13.86 15.98
CA LYS A 514 21.14 -12.95 17.10
C LYS A 514 22.06 -13.35 18.24
N LEU A 515 22.85 -12.40 18.75
CA LEU A 515 23.63 -12.53 19.98
C LEU A 515 22.91 -11.84 21.13
N THR A 516 22.60 -12.56 22.19
CA THR A 516 22.13 -11.99 23.46
C THR A 516 23.31 -11.85 24.43
N VAL A 517 23.60 -10.63 24.86
CA VAL A 517 24.65 -10.33 25.86
C VAL A 517 23.97 -9.91 27.16
N THR A 518 24.24 -10.66 28.23
CA THR A 518 23.67 -10.38 29.56
C THR A 518 24.56 -9.45 30.39
N LYS A 519 23.95 -8.72 31.31
CA LYS A 519 24.64 -7.87 32.28
C LYS A 519 25.66 -8.65 33.12
N ALA A 520 25.38 -9.92 33.41
CA ALA A 520 26.30 -10.79 34.13
C ALA A 520 27.59 -11.06 33.34
N GLN A 521 27.46 -11.41 32.06
CA GLN A 521 28.61 -11.62 31.16
C GLN A 521 29.46 -10.37 31.01
N VAL A 522 28.81 -9.18 30.89
CA VAL A 522 29.55 -7.90 30.80
C VAL A 522 30.34 -7.62 32.07
N ASN A 523 29.75 -7.83 33.26
CA ASN A 523 30.41 -7.62 34.52
C ASN A 523 31.57 -8.62 34.73
N GLU A 524 31.37 -9.89 34.36
CA GLU A 524 32.41 -10.91 34.41
C GLU A 524 33.62 -10.57 33.51
N ALA A 525 33.32 -10.12 32.27
CA ALA A 525 34.36 -9.74 31.32
C ALA A 525 35.16 -8.51 31.80
N ILE A 526 34.51 -7.52 32.41
CA ILE A 526 35.19 -6.34 32.99
C ILE A 526 36.10 -6.76 34.15
N THR A 527 35.65 -7.61 35.06
CA THR A 527 36.42 -8.09 36.20
C THR A 527 37.57 -9.01 35.80
N GLY A 528 37.37 -9.84 34.77
CA GLY A 528 38.38 -10.72 34.20
C GLY A 528 39.55 -9.97 33.53
N ILE A 529 39.26 -8.85 32.84
CA ILE A 529 40.28 -8.01 32.19
C ILE A 529 41.14 -7.27 33.22
N GLU A 530 40.57 -6.82 34.32
CA GLU A 530 41.35 -6.18 35.40
C GLU A 530 42.40 -7.14 36.00
N SER A 531 42.20 -8.46 35.90
CA SER A 531 43.16 -9.49 36.39
C SER A 531 44.26 -9.87 35.38
N THR A 532 44.10 -9.51 34.08
CA THR A 532 45.03 -9.90 33.00
C THR A 532 45.80 -8.74 32.37
N ALA A 533 45.73 -7.53 32.94
CA ALA A 533 46.44 -6.34 32.44
C ALA A 533 47.96 -6.40 32.72
N ALA A 534 48.68 -7.41 32.22
CA ALA A 534 50.13 -7.46 32.16
C ALA A 534 50.58 -7.81 30.73
N ALA A 535 51.20 -6.80 30.08
CA ALA A 535 51.99 -6.85 28.86
C ALA A 535 51.26 -7.05 27.54
N HIS A 536 50.73 -5.97 26.96
CA HIS A 536 50.34 -5.96 25.56
C HIS A 536 51.25 -5.11 24.70
N THR A 537 51.59 -5.62 23.51
CA THR A 537 52.29 -4.90 22.44
C THR A 537 51.43 -3.69 22.00
N PRO A 538 51.99 -2.52 21.74
CA PRO A 538 51.20 -1.37 21.31
C PRO A 538 50.45 -1.65 20.00
N ALA A 539 49.15 -1.36 19.98
CA ALA A 539 48.35 -1.52 18.79
C ALA A 539 48.82 -0.60 17.64
N THR A 540 49.02 -1.15 16.46
CA THR A 540 49.44 -0.38 15.28
C THR A 540 48.20 0.09 14.51
N ILE A 541 48.07 1.41 14.28
CA ILE A 541 46.98 1.97 13.47
C ILE A 541 47.17 1.56 12.01
N THR A 542 46.22 0.84 11.46
CA THR A 542 46.23 0.36 10.08
C THR A 542 45.36 1.20 9.12
N GLY A 543 44.44 2.01 9.68
CA GLY A 543 43.62 2.93 8.91
C GLY A 543 42.88 3.94 9.76
N ILE A 544 42.54 5.09 9.16
CA ILE A 544 41.67 6.11 9.75
C ILE A 544 40.61 6.43 8.69
N TYR A 545 39.34 6.51 9.11
CA TYR A 545 38.23 6.74 8.22
C TYR A 545 37.32 7.84 8.77
N THR A 546 36.64 8.58 7.89
CA THR A 546 35.56 9.49 8.26
C THR A 546 34.31 8.71 8.61
N MET A 547 33.32 9.34 9.24
CA MET A 547 32.06 8.68 9.62
C MET A 547 31.23 8.19 8.41
N ASP A 548 31.49 8.69 7.20
CA ASP A 548 30.92 8.25 5.92
C ASP A 548 31.79 7.17 5.22
N GLY A 549 32.77 6.61 5.94
CA GLY A 549 33.56 5.46 5.49
C GLY A 549 34.74 5.77 4.56
N ARG A 550 35.06 7.04 4.30
CA ARG A 550 36.20 7.41 3.44
C ARG A 550 37.52 7.28 4.19
N LYS A 551 38.47 6.60 3.60
CA LYS A 551 39.80 6.45 4.16
C LYS A 551 40.54 7.80 4.18
N VAL A 552 41.07 8.17 5.35
CA VAL A 552 41.85 9.40 5.56
C VAL A 552 43.33 9.04 5.45
N THR A 553 44.05 9.71 4.55
CA THR A 553 45.49 9.47 4.33
C THR A 553 46.40 10.32 5.25
N ALA A 554 45.82 11.33 5.92
CA ALA A 554 46.58 12.15 6.86
C ALA A 554 46.88 11.37 8.16
N PRO A 555 48.07 11.51 8.71
CA PRO A 555 48.41 10.88 9.98
C PRO A 555 47.57 11.47 11.13
N MET A 556 47.41 10.71 12.21
CA MET A 556 46.48 11.01 13.32
C MET A 556 46.73 12.40 13.97
N ASN A 557 47.98 12.85 14.02
CA ASN A 557 48.35 14.16 14.57
C ASN A 557 47.96 15.35 13.66
N GLN A 558 47.69 15.11 12.41
CA GLN A 558 47.33 16.13 11.41
C GLN A 558 45.81 16.15 11.05
N LEU A 559 45.02 15.31 11.70
CA LEU A 559 43.57 15.33 11.50
C LEU A 559 42.98 16.65 12.00
N GLY A 560 42.01 17.19 11.26
CA GLY A 560 41.20 18.33 11.70
C GLY A 560 40.23 17.96 12.84
N ALA A 561 39.56 18.96 13.40
CA ALA A 561 38.48 18.69 14.36
C ALA A 561 37.34 17.90 13.66
N GLY A 562 36.94 16.77 14.24
CA GLY A 562 35.94 15.89 13.64
C GLY A 562 35.87 14.54 14.35
N THR A 563 34.93 13.71 13.89
CA THR A 563 34.77 12.33 14.36
C THR A 563 35.32 11.38 13.31
N TYR A 564 36.16 10.44 13.74
CA TYR A 564 36.85 9.49 12.89
C TYR A 564 36.69 8.07 13.43
N ILE A 565 36.80 7.08 12.55
CA ILE A 565 36.95 5.67 12.90
C ILE A 565 38.44 5.32 12.75
N VAL A 566 39.06 4.91 13.82
CA VAL A 566 40.47 4.47 13.83
C VAL A 566 40.50 2.96 13.87
N VAL A 567 41.08 2.35 12.83
CA VAL A 567 41.31 0.92 12.75
C VAL A 567 42.75 0.64 13.22
N SER A 568 42.89 -0.23 14.21
CA SER A 568 44.17 -0.67 14.71
C SER A 568 44.29 -2.19 14.67
N GLN A 569 45.49 -2.69 14.57
CA GLN A 569 45.80 -4.12 14.61
C GLN A 569 46.75 -4.40 15.77
N GLN A 570 46.42 -5.39 16.59
CA GLN A 570 47.23 -5.87 17.69
C GLN A 570 47.16 -7.40 17.73
N ASP A 571 48.31 -8.06 17.75
CA ASP A 571 48.44 -9.52 17.78
C ASP A 571 47.63 -10.27 16.67
N GLY A 572 47.52 -9.65 15.48
CA GLY A 572 46.78 -10.18 14.34
C GLY A 572 45.29 -9.83 14.30
N VAL A 573 44.76 -9.27 15.39
CA VAL A 573 43.36 -8.86 15.50
C VAL A 573 43.19 -7.38 15.11
N ARG A 574 42.30 -7.08 14.19
CA ARG A 574 41.92 -5.70 13.80
C ARG A 574 40.76 -5.22 14.65
N THR A 575 40.87 -4.05 15.21
CA THR A 575 39.82 -3.37 15.98
C THR A 575 39.53 -2.00 15.40
N ALA A 576 38.28 -1.58 15.42
CA ALA A 576 37.88 -0.24 15.03
C ALA A 576 37.28 0.53 16.22
N ARG A 577 37.69 1.77 16.42
CA ARG A 577 37.13 2.62 17.47
C ARG A 577 36.82 4.02 16.95
N LYS A 578 35.75 4.61 17.47
CA LYS A 578 35.40 6.01 17.22
C LYS A 578 36.32 6.93 17.99
N MET A 579 36.85 7.93 17.32
CA MET A 579 37.71 8.98 17.91
C MET A 579 37.13 10.35 17.56
N VAL A 580 37.04 11.21 18.56
CA VAL A 580 36.68 12.63 18.36
C VAL A 580 37.96 13.45 18.54
N LYS A 581 38.29 14.33 17.59
CA LYS A 581 39.44 15.22 17.64
C LYS A 581 39.00 16.68 17.63
#